data_7f9e11aa4edae24040185e0dbaa917d7
#
_entry.id   7f9e11aa4edae24040185e0dbaa917d7
#
_cell.length_a   1.000
_cell.length_b   1.000
_cell.length_c   1.000
_cell.angle_alpha   90.00
_cell.angle_beta   90.00
_cell.angle_gamma   90.00
#
_symmetry.space_group_name_H-M   'P 1'
#
loop_
_entity.id
_entity.type
_entity.pdbx_description
1 polymer ?
#
loop_
_entity_poly.entity_id
_entity_poly.type
_entity_poly.pdbx_seq_one_letter_code
_entity_poly.pdbx_strand_id
1 'polypeptide(L)'
;MTSPQDKRRALTPEALAMMDTIARTGSFAAAAREMGRVPSALTYSVRQLEDTLDVLLFDRSSRQAVLTSAGQELLVEGRRLLQELDAVANRVRRIATGWESELTLAVDDALARRAVFDLM
;
A
#
# COMPACT_ATOMS: atom_id res chain seq x y z
N MET A 1 18.41 -16.64 -10.28
CA MET A 1 17.08 -16.55 -10.90
C MET A 1 16.03 -16.30 -9.81
N THR A 2 15.13 -15.38 -10.06
CA THR A 2 14.15 -14.97 -9.05
C THR A 2 12.91 -15.85 -9.12
N SER A 3 12.50 -16.41 -7.99
CA SER A 3 11.30 -17.24 -7.92
C SER A 3 10.03 -16.36 -7.88
N PRO A 4 8.85 -16.94 -8.21
CA PRO A 4 7.59 -16.20 -8.06
C PRO A 4 7.34 -15.72 -6.63
N GLN A 5 7.80 -16.47 -5.63
CA GLN A 5 7.68 -16.06 -4.23
C GLN A 5 8.54 -14.85 -3.93
N ASP A 6 9.75 -14.80 -4.49
CA ASP A 6 10.64 -13.66 -4.30
C ASP A 6 10.03 -12.41 -4.91
N LYS A 7 9.43 -12.53 -6.09
CA LYS A 7 8.75 -11.41 -6.75
C LYS A 7 7.60 -10.89 -5.90
N ARG A 8 6.80 -11.78 -5.33
CA ARG A 8 5.70 -11.36 -4.45
C ARG A 8 6.20 -10.66 -3.20
N ARG A 9 7.29 -11.16 -2.60
CA ARG A 9 7.87 -10.56 -1.40
C ARG A 9 8.42 -9.17 -1.65
N ALA A 10 8.86 -8.91 -2.88
CA ALA A 10 9.37 -7.59 -3.25
C ALA A 10 8.25 -6.57 -3.38
N LEU A 11 7.05 -7.00 -3.76
CA LEU A 11 5.91 -6.11 -3.98
C LEU A 11 5.13 -5.87 -2.69
N THR A 12 5.79 -5.22 -1.74
CA THR A 12 5.19 -4.87 -0.46
C THR A 12 4.41 -3.55 -0.59
N PRO A 13 3.47 -3.28 0.32
CA PRO A 13 2.82 -1.98 0.35
C PRO A 13 3.82 -0.83 0.45
N GLU A 14 4.90 -1.02 1.22
CA GLU A 14 5.94 0.00 1.36
C GLU A 14 6.65 0.27 0.03
N ALA A 15 6.95 -0.79 -0.73
CA ALA A 15 7.58 -0.65 -2.05
C ALA A 15 6.65 0.05 -3.02
N LEU A 16 5.36 -0.29 -3.00
CA LEU A 16 4.36 0.34 -3.87
C LEU A 16 4.17 1.80 -3.50
N ALA A 17 4.13 2.12 -2.20
CA ALA A 17 4.02 3.50 -1.73
C ALA A 17 5.26 4.31 -2.11
N MET A 18 6.43 3.69 -2.06
CA MET A 18 7.68 4.32 -2.50
C MET A 18 7.60 4.71 -3.98
N MET A 19 7.16 3.79 -4.83
CA MET A 19 6.98 4.06 -6.26
C MET A 19 6.03 5.23 -6.50
N ASP A 20 4.93 5.25 -5.76
CA ASP A 20 3.95 6.33 -5.87
C ASP A 20 4.55 7.67 -5.46
N THR A 21 5.30 7.69 -4.36
CA THR A 21 5.92 8.94 -3.87
C THR A 21 6.94 9.46 -4.85
N ILE A 22 7.78 8.59 -5.42
CA ILE A 22 8.77 9.01 -6.40
C ILE A 22 8.09 9.59 -7.65
N ALA A 23 7.07 8.90 -8.13
CA ALA A 23 6.35 9.34 -9.33
C ALA A 23 5.63 10.66 -9.10
N ARG A 24 4.99 10.83 -7.94
CA ARG A 24 4.23 12.03 -7.61
C ARG A 24 5.13 13.23 -7.41
N THR A 25 6.26 13.04 -6.72
CA THR A 25 7.19 14.15 -6.45
C THR A 25 8.10 14.45 -7.63
N GLY A 26 8.29 13.50 -8.52
CA GLY A 26 9.09 13.70 -9.73
C GLY A 26 10.58 13.55 -9.56
N SER A 27 11.08 13.30 -8.35
CA SER A 27 12.50 13.08 -8.13
C SER A 27 12.74 12.19 -6.91
N PHE A 28 13.87 11.49 -6.95
CA PHE A 28 14.28 10.66 -5.82
C PHE A 28 14.59 11.52 -4.59
N ALA A 29 15.20 12.68 -4.80
CA ALA A 29 15.53 13.57 -3.69
C ALA A 29 14.28 14.09 -2.98
N ALA A 30 13.28 14.53 -3.75
CA ALA A 30 12.03 15.01 -3.18
C ALA A 30 11.26 13.90 -2.48
N ALA A 31 11.22 12.72 -3.08
CA ALA A 31 10.56 11.57 -2.49
C ALA A 31 11.23 11.17 -1.17
N ALA A 32 12.55 11.11 -1.17
CA ALA A 32 13.31 10.76 0.03
C ALA A 32 13.03 11.75 1.16
N ARG A 33 12.98 13.04 0.83
CA ARG A 33 12.66 14.08 1.81
C ARG A 33 11.27 13.86 2.41
N GLU A 34 10.29 13.59 1.56
CA GLU A 34 8.92 13.35 2.02
C GLU A 34 8.83 12.08 2.89
N MET A 35 9.61 11.06 2.55
CA MET A 35 9.60 9.78 3.26
C MET A 35 10.50 9.77 4.49
N GLY A 36 11.24 10.86 4.75
CA GLY A 36 12.17 10.90 5.86
C GLY A 36 13.37 9.98 5.69
N ARG A 37 13.81 9.79 4.44
CA ARG A 37 14.92 8.90 4.10
C ARG A 37 15.97 9.67 3.32
N VAL A 38 17.20 9.16 3.28
CA VAL A 38 18.23 9.73 2.42
C VAL A 38 18.05 9.20 0.99
N PRO A 39 18.39 10.02 -0.04
CA PRO A 39 18.19 9.60 -1.42
C PRO A 39 18.88 8.29 -1.80
N SER A 40 20.08 8.03 -1.25
CA SER A 40 20.80 6.80 -1.56
C SER A 40 20.06 5.56 -1.08
N ALA A 41 19.37 5.65 0.05
CA ALA A 41 18.56 4.54 0.56
C ALA A 41 17.38 4.26 -0.38
N LEU A 42 16.78 5.30 -0.91
CA LEU A 42 15.68 5.18 -1.84
C LEU A 42 16.14 4.56 -3.16
N THR A 43 17.28 5.02 -3.67
CA THR A 43 17.88 4.45 -4.88
C THR A 43 18.18 2.98 -4.69
N TYR A 44 18.71 2.62 -3.52
CA TYR A 44 19.00 1.22 -3.20
C TYR A 44 17.72 0.38 -3.21
N SER A 45 16.66 0.87 -2.56
CA SER A 45 15.39 0.15 -2.50
C SER A 45 14.78 -0.06 -3.88
N VAL A 46 14.88 0.95 -4.76
CA VAL A 46 14.37 0.83 -6.14
C VAL A 46 15.18 -0.20 -6.91
N ARG A 47 16.51 -0.20 -6.76
CA ARG A 47 17.36 -1.17 -7.45
C ARG A 47 17.10 -2.60 -6.98
N GLN A 48 16.84 -2.77 -5.69
CA GLN A 48 16.46 -4.08 -5.15
C GLN A 48 15.17 -4.57 -5.81
N LEU A 49 14.20 -3.69 -5.94
CA LEU A 49 12.93 -4.02 -6.58
C LEU A 49 13.12 -4.35 -8.05
N GLU A 50 13.91 -3.54 -8.76
CA GLU A 50 14.24 -3.79 -10.17
C GLU A 50 14.94 -5.12 -10.35
N ASP A 51 15.90 -5.43 -9.49
CA ASP A 51 16.64 -6.68 -9.57
C ASP A 51 15.72 -7.88 -9.33
N THR A 52 14.85 -7.79 -8.34
CA THR A 52 13.93 -8.89 -8.03
C THR A 52 12.92 -9.12 -9.14
N LEU A 53 12.41 -8.05 -9.74
CA LEU A 53 11.45 -8.14 -10.84
C LEU A 53 12.12 -8.37 -12.19
N ASP A 54 13.44 -8.19 -12.24
CA ASP A 54 14.25 -8.34 -13.46
C ASP A 54 13.79 -7.38 -14.56
N VAL A 55 13.49 -6.13 -14.18
CA VAL A 55 13.10 -5.06 -15.11
C VAL A 55 13.62 -3.74 -14.57
N LEU A 56 13.81 -2.77 -15.47
CA LEU A 56 14.05 -1.40 -15.04
C LEU A 56 12.70 -0.70 -14.88
N LEU A 57 12.55 0.02 -13.78
CA LEU A 57 11.34 0.77 -13.47
C LEU A 57 11.51 2.26 -13.76
N PHE A 58 12.74 2.73 -13.76
CA PHE A 58 13.06 4.13 -14.04
C PHE A 58 14.12 4.23 -15.12
N ASP A 59 13.97 5.25 -15.96
CA ASP A 59 14.94 5.59 -16.99
C ASP A 59 16.12 6.31 -16.33
N ARG A 60 17.33 5.74 -16.49
CA ARG A 60 18.54 6.28 -15.87
C ARG A 60 19.19 7.38 -16.69
N SER A 61 18.68 7.67 -17.87
CA SER A 61 19.26 8.68 -18.75
C SER A 61 18.83 10.10 -18.35
N SER A 62 17.87 10.23 -17.45
CA SER A 62 17.32 11.53 -17.03
C SER A 62 17.64 11.82 -15.57
N ARG A 63 17.78 13.10 -15.24
CA ARG A 63 17.92 13.55 -13.84
C ARG A 63 16.60 13.38 -13.09
N GLN A 64 15.48 13.49 -13.79
CA GLN A 64 14.18 13.34 -13.18
C GLN A 64 13.81 11.87 -13.10
N ALA A 65 12.90 11.56 -12.21
CA ALA A 65 12.40 10.21 -12.06
C ALA A 65 11.38 9.91 -13.15
N VAL A 66 11.88 9.44 -14.29
CA VAL A 66 11.05 9.09 -15.44
C VAL A 66 10.82 7.59 -15.46
N LEU A 67 9.56 7.18 -15.43
CA LEU A 67 9.21 5.77 -15.42
C LEU A 67 9.41 5.13 -16.79
N THR A 68 9.88 3.88 -16.77
CA THR A 68 9.81 3.02 -17.96
C THR A 68 8.36 2.54 -18.13
N SER A 69 8.09 1.83 -19.23
CA SER A 69 6.77 1.21 -19.42
C SER A 69 6.46 0.24 -18.29
N ALA A 70 7.45 -0.54 -17.85
CA ALA A 70 7.28 -1.46 -16.72
C ALA A 70 7.01 -0.70 -15.43
N GLY A 71 7.72 0.41 -15.21
CA GLY A 71 7.50 1.27 -14.05
C GLY A 71 6.11 1.88 -14.04
N GLN A 72 5.63 2.30 -15.21
CA GLN A 72 4.29 2.86 -15.35
C GLN A 72 3.22 1.82 -15.00
N GLU A 73 3.40 0.60 -15.49
CA GLU A 73 2.47 -0.49 -15.18
C GLU A 73 2.45 -0.79 -13.69
N LEU A 74 3.64 -0.87 -13.08
CA LEU A 74 3.74 -1.11 -11.66
C LEU A 74 3.09 0.00 -10.85
N LEU A 75 3.27 1.26 -11.26
CA LEU A 75 2.67 2.41 -10.58
C LEU A 75 1.15 2.33 -10.61
N VAL A 76 0.57 2.08 -11.79
CA VAL A 76 -0.88 2.00 -11.94
C VAL A 76 -1.45 0.86 -11.10
N GLU A 77 -0.87 -0.32 -11.23
CA GLU A 77 -1.34 -1.48 -10.49
C GLU A 77 -1.04 -1.37 -9.01
N GLY A 78 0.09 -0.77 -8.66
CA GLY A 78 0.45 -0.54 -7.26
C GLY A 78 -0.53 0.39 -6.55
N ARG A 79 -0.94 1.46 -7.22
CA ARG A 79 -1.95 2.38 -6.67
C ARG A 79 -3.28 1.66 -6.44
N ARG A 80 -3.67 0.82 -7.41
CA ARG A 80 -4.89 0.04 -7.27
C ARG A 80 -4.82 -0.92 -6.08
N LEU A 81 -3.68 -1.58 -5.93
CA LEU A 81 -3.48 -2.52 -4.82
C LEU A 81 -3.48 -1.81 -3.46
N LEU A 82 -2.86 -0.64 -3.38
CA LEU A 82 -2.86 0.14 -2.14
C LEU A 82 -4.27 0.56 -1.76
N GLN A 83 -5.06 1.00 -2.74
CA GLN A 83 -6.46 1.35 -2.51
C GLN A 83 -7.26 0.14 -2.05
N GLU A 84 -7.00 -1.02 -2.63
CA GLU A 84 -7.68 -2.25 -2.24
C GLU A 84 -7.32 -2.66 -0.81
N LEU A 85 -6.06 -2.53 -0.43
CA LEU A 85 -5.63 -2.79 0.94
C LEU A 85 -6.36 -1.88 1.93
N ASP A 86 -6.45 -0.59 1.61
CA ASP A 86 -7.17 0.37 2.44
C ASP A 86 -8.64 0.00 2.53
N ALA A 87 -9.24 -0.39 1.42
CA ALA A 87 -10.64 -0.79 1.39
C ALA A 87 -10.89 -2.04 2.24
N VAL A 88 -10.00 -3.01 2.17
CA VAL A 88 -10.10 -4.22 3.00
C VAL A 88 -9.99 -3.87 4.47
N ALA A 89 -9.00 -3.07 4.84
CA ALA A 89 -8.81 -2.64 6.22
C ALA A 89 -10.04 -1.91 6.74
N ASN A 90 -10.61 -1.01 5.93
CA ASN A 90 -11.80 -0.26 6.30
C ASN A 90 -13.03 -1.18 6.43
N ARG A 91 -13.18 -2.16 5.55
CA ARG A 91 -14.29 -3.11 5.63
C ARG A 91 -14.20 -3.93 6.92
N VAL A 92 -13.01 -4.41 7.24
CA VAL A 92 -12.79 -5.19 8.46
C VAL A 92 -13.09 -4.34 9.69
N ARG A 93 -12.60 -3.11 9.70
CA ARG A 93 -12.87 -2.19 10.81
C ARG A 93 -14.35 -1.91 10.97
N ARG A 94 -15.04 -1.66 9.86
CA ARG A 94 -16.48 -1.38 9.90
C ARG A 94 -17.27 -2.56 10.44
N ILE A 95 -16.91 -3.77 10.04
CA ILE A 95 -17.57 -4.97 10.55
C ILE A 95 -17.37 -5.09 12.05
N ALA A 96 -16.12 -4.95 12.51
CA ALA A 96 -15.81 -5.04 13.93
C ALA A 96 -16.51 -3.93 14.73
N THR A 97 -16.42 -2.69 14.26
CA THR A 97 -17.04 -1.54 14.93
C THR A 97 -18.56 -1.64 14.88
N GLY A 98 -19.11 -2.00 13.72
CA GLY A 98 -20.55 -2.18 13.55
C GLY A 98 -21.07 -3.29 14.43
N TRP A 99 -20.33 -4.38 14.53
CA TRP A 99 -20.70 -5.51 15.39
C TRP A 99 -20.68 -5.09 16.86
N GLU A 100 -19.65 -4.36 17.27
CA GLU A 100 -19.57 -3.82 18.61
C GLU A 100 -20.71 -2.85 18.89
N SER A 101 -21.04 -2.00 17.93
CA SER A 101 -22.14 -1.07 18.06
C SER A 101 -23.48 -1.80 18.18
N GLU A 102 -23.67 -2.83 17.38
CA GLU A 102 -24.87 -3.66 17.45
C GLU A 102 -24.97 -4.36 18.77
N LEU A 103 -23.87 -4.88 19.27
CA LEU A 103 -23.82 -5.53 20.57
C LEU A 103 -24.19 -4.54 21.68
N THR A 104 -23.62 -3.35 21.64
CA THR A 104 -23.93 -2.30 22.62
C THR A 104 -25.38 -1.92 22.57
N LEU A 105 -25.94 -1.71 21.38
CA LEU A 105 -27.35 -1.39 21.21
C LEU A 105 -28.24 -2.52 21.71
N ALA A 106 -27.85 -3.75 21.41
CA ALA A 106 -28.62 -4.91 21.85
C ALA A 106 -28.61 -5.03 23.37
N VAL A 107 -27.50 -4.73 24.03
CA VAL A 107 -27.41 -4.75 25.47
C VAL A 107 -28.32 -3.67 26.07
N ASP A 108 -28.26 -2.45 25.53
CA ASP A 108 -29.11 -1.36 25.98
C ASP A 108 -30.58 -1.72 25.79
N ASP A 109 -30.92 -2.29 24.65
CA ASP A 109 -32.25 -2.72 24.33
C ASP A 109 -32.70 -3.84 25.26
N ALA A 110 -31.85 -4.77 25.55
CA ALA A 110 -32.12 -5.87 26.46
C ALA A 110 -32.38 -5.35 27.88
N LEU A 111 -31.62 -4.35 28.30
CA LEU A 111 -31.85 -3.70 29.61
C LEU A 111 -33.19 -2.99 29.66
N ALA A 112 -33.57 -2.36 28.55
CA ALA A 112 -34.81 -1.61 28.47
C ALA A 112 -36.04 -2.51 28.32
N ARG A 113 -35.92 -3.57 27.52
CA ARG A 113 -37.04 -4.41 27.13
C ARG A 113 -36.84 -5.89 27.45
N ARG A 114 -35.71 -6.22 28.05
CA ARG A 114 -35.32 -7.59 28.34
C ARG A 114 -35.29 -8.44 27.09
N ALA A 115 -34.99 -7.79 25.98
CA ALA A 115 -34.87 -8.47 24.72
C ALA A 115 -33.54 -9.23 24.62
N VAL A 116 -33.56 -10.32 23.89
CA VAL A 116 -32.33 -11.03 23.55
C VAL A 116 -31.72 -10.32 22.35
N PHE A 117 -30.52 -9.88 22.48
CA PHE A 117 -29.88 -9.20 21.38
C PHE A 117 -29.38 -10.17 20.34
N ASP A 118 -29.35 -9.67 19.13
CA ASP A 118 -28.86 -10.37 17.97
C ASP A 118 -27.62 -9.64 17.50
N LEU A 119 -26.53 -10.36 17.30
CA LEU A 119 -25.27 -9.79 16.91
C LEU A 119 -25.13 -9.61 15.40
N MET A 120 -26.11 -9.98 14.64
CA MET A 120 -26.06 -9.92 13.17
C MET A 120 -26.49 -8.55 12.63
#